data_db22b47b23025958b6e929a7bab2988c
#
_entry.id   db22b47b23025958b6e929a7bab2988c
#
_cell.length_a   1.000
_cell.length_b   1.000
_cell.length_c   1.000
_cell.angle_alpha   90.00
_cell.angle_beta   90.00
_cell.angle_gamma   90.00
#
_symmetry.space_group_name_H-M   'P 1'
#
loop_
_entity.id
_entity.type
_entity.pdbx_description
1 polymer ?
#
loop_
_entity_poly.entity_id
_entity_poly.type
_entity_poly.pdbx_seq_one_letter_code
_entity_poly.pdbx_strand_id
1 'polypeptide(L)'
;MNNNENISISKLLAVLDIQDDDSFIITDVELIDENKYLHIQKKLEPMYCPRCGSRMHSKGFYTRKLNHPVLQDSTKFYMIVKQRKWHCDECNLYMNDSFPFLDRYAHSTTITPLLILNEFKHLDQSTAAIAERFNISDTLAHILFERYVDLPRLPLPEYMSIDEVYLNISNSQKYAFVIMDFSNGEIVDIVHNRWSSTLEDYFLHIPLEERLKVKAVICDAYQTYLTMPEKYFPNACTVLDSFHAVKVIITYLNGYINKVMKKYQDRDKKALEEKNHDTNRDNKTIKKSKEVILLQNYRWVMLKNRDEINYSYNRHYHKMLGMNVDTYTIEKLFLQLDPNFEGLRDLKEEYIQFNHTEYDNEFDVLLDLNALIDKYDKSDQSIFRDFAGFLRRNLRPIVNSFTRIKVYRKSARTEKEYYARLSNGPMESFNRKPKDLKRDSRGFSDFNYTRNRILWATRKNPSIKGVPKSMDQILSKKGKKRGSYKK
;
A
#
# COMPACT_ATOMS: atom_id res chain seq x y z
N MET A 1 -23.82 22.41 -49.43
CA MET A 1 -22.41 21.95 -49.35
C MET A 1 -22.31 20.95 -48.23
N ASN A 2 -22.50 19.66 -48.53
CA ASN A 2 -22.40 18.56 -47.58
C ASN A 2 -21.00 17.98 -47.71
N ASN A 3 -20.08 18.45 -46.83
CA ASN A 3 -18.81 17.76 -46.61
C ASN A 3 -19.06 16.63 -45.59
N ASN A 4 -19.67 15.54 -46.04
CA ASN A 4 -19.54 14.27 -45.36
C ASN A 4 -18.10 13.76 -45.62
N GLU A 5 -17.14 14.20 -44.82
CA GLU A 5 -15.88 13.48 -44.71
C GLU A 5 -16.20 12.11 -44.14
N ASN A 6 -16.27 11.11 -45.00
CA ASN A 6 -16.35 9.71 -44.58
C ASN A 6 -15.12 9.44 -43.68
N ILE A 7 -15.34 9.28 -42.37
CA ILE A 7 -14.29 8.83 -41.44
C ILE A 7 -13.75 7.53 -42.00
N SER A 8 -12.47 7.47 -42.32
CA SER A 8 -11.88 6.24 -42.87
C SER A 8 -11.99 5.11 -41.85
N ILE A 9 -12.17 3.88 -42.30
CA ILE A 9 -12.20 2.66 -41.46
C ILE A 9 -10.97 2.59 -40.58
N SER A 10 -9.80 2.93 -41.11
CA SER A 10 -8.53 3.03 -40.40
C SER A 10 -8.59 3.97 -39.19
N LYS A 11 -9.19 5.16 -39.33
CA LYS A 11 -9.38 6.10 -38.22
C LYS A 11 -10.34 5.53 -37.16
N LEU A 12 -11.41 4.85 -37.57
CA LEU A 12 -12.36 4.22 -36.65
C LEU A 12 -11.68 3.09 -35.85
N LEU A 13 -10.91 2.25 -36.52
CA LEU A 13 -10.19 1.15 -35.90
C LEU A 13 -9.07 1.67 -34.93
N ALA A 14 -8.42 2.78 -35.30
CA ALA A 14 -7.44 3.43 -34.42
C ALA A 14 -8.09 3.98 -33.13
N VAL A 15 -9.31 4.51 -33.19
CA VAL A 15 -10.07 4.93 -32.00
C VAL A 15 -10.42 3.74 -31.09
N LEU A 16 -10.53 2.56 -31.66
CA LEU A 16 -10.78 1.30 -30.94
C LEU A 16 -9.49 0.57 -30.54
N ASP A 17 -8.32 1.19 -30.66
CA ASP A 17 -7.02 0.56 -30.44
C ASP A 17 -6.80 -0.76 -31.22
N ILE A 18 -7.42 -0.85 -32.40
CA ILE A 18 -7.31 -1.99 -33.32
C ILE A 18 -6.30 -1.60 -34.40
N GLN A 19 -5.22 -2.36 -34.47
CA GLN A 19 -4.23 -2.17 -35.53
C GLN A 19 -4.85 -2.58 -36.88
N ASP A 20 -4.90 -1.63 -37.81
CA ASP A 20 -5.34 -1.83 -39.19
C ASP A 20 -4.12 -1.82 -40.11
N ASP A 21 -4.13 -2.74 -41.08
CA ASP A 21 -3.15 -2.83 -42.16
C ASP A 21 -3.77 -2.54 -43.53
N ASP A 22 -4.91 -1.81 -43.54
CA ASP A 22 -5.75 -1.48 -44.72
C ASP A 22 -6.32 -2.74 -45.43
N SER A 23 -6.17 -3.92 -44.87
CA SER A 23 -6.67 -5.17 -45.46
C SER A 23 -8.10 -5.53 -45.04
N PHE A 24 -8.71 -4.76 -44.14
CA PHE A 24 -10.02 -5.07 -43.55
C PHE A 24 -11.17 -4.27 -44.20
N ILE A 25 -12.34 -4.87 -44.09
CA ILE A 25 -13.61 -4.19 -44.32
C ILE A 25 -14.54 -4.42 -43.13
N ILE A 26 -15.24 -3.38 -42.72
CA ILE A 26 -16.36 -3.50 -41.79
C ILE A 26 -17.56 -3.90 -42.65
N THR A 27 -18.15 -5.06 -42.37
CA THR A 27 -19.29 -5.59 -43.13
C THR A 27 -20.61 -5.22 -42.50
N ASP A 28 -20.66 -5.01 -41.19
CA ASP A 28 -21.88 -4.64 -40.46
C ASP A 28 -21.55 -4.08 -39.06
N VAL A 29 -22.50 -3.32 -38.50
CA VAL A 29 -22.49 -2.85 -37.10
C VAL A 29 -23.88 -3.06 -36.54
N GLU A 30 -24.02 -3.95 -35.58
CA GLU A 30 -25.28 -4.28 -34.94
C GLU A 30 -25.35 -3.78 -33.51
N LEU A 31 -26.53 -3.37 -33.06
CA LEU A 31 -26.81 -3.07 -31.64
C LEU A 31 -27.93 -4.02 -31.19
N ILE A 32 -27.58 -4.95 -30.28
CA ILE A 32 -28.51 -5.96 -29.77
C ILE A 32 -28.43 -5.95 -28.24
N ASP A 33 -29.58 -5.75 -27.57
CA ASP A 33 -29.66 -5.69 -26.10
C ASP A 33 -28.58 -4.76 -25.48
N GLU A 34 -28.43 -3.55 -26.02
CA GLU A 34 -27.42 -2.56 -25.66
C GLU A 34 -25.95 -2.96 -25.96
N ASN A 35 -25.69 -4.19 -26.38
CA ASN A 35 -24.35 -4.63 -26.79
C ASN A 35 -24.06 -4.27 -28.25
N LYS A 36 -22.83 -3.88 -28.51
CA LYS A 36 -22.35 -3.48 -29.85
C LYS A 36 -21.58 -4.63 -30.49
N TYR A 37 -21.89 -4.92 -31.73
CA TYR A 37 -21.24 -5.95 -32.54
C TYR A 37 -20.67 -5.31 -33.80
N LEU A 38 -19.33 -5.36 -33.93
CA LEU A 38 -18.61 -4.90 -35.13
C LEU A 38 -18.21 -6.11 -35.97
N HIS A 39 -18.73 -6.22 -37.16
CA HIS A 39 -18.42 -7.31 -38.11
C HIS A 39 -17.27 -6.91 -39.01
N ILE A 40 -16.18 -7.69 -38.96
CA ILE A 40 -14.95 -7.44 -39.72
C ILE A 40 -14.56 -8.67 -40.55
N GLN A 41 -14.11 -8.39 -41.77
CA GLN A 41 -13.61 -9.39 -42.69
C GLN A 41 -12.42 -8.83 -43.48
N LYS A 42 -11.50 -9.68 -43.91
CA LYS A 42 -10.45 -9.27 -44.85
C LYS A 42 -11.02 -9.03 -46.24
N LYS A 43 -10.47 -8.03 -46.94
CA LYS A 43 -10.67 -7.84 -48.36
C LYS A 43 -10.33 -9.13 -49.11
N LEU A 44 -11.01 -9.36 -50.26
CA LEU A 44 -10.70 -10.51 -51.06
C LEU A 44 -9.48 -10.19 -51.94
N GLU A 45 -8.36 -10.83 -51.59
CA GLU A 45 -7.12 -10.72 -52.33
C GLU A 45 -6.63 -12.13 -52.74
N PRO A 46 -5.88 -12.26 -53.85
CA PRO A 46 -5.28 -13.54 -54.18
C PRO A 46 -4.36 -14.05 -53.09
N MET A 47 -4.59 -15.28 -52.62
CA MET A 47 -3.73 -15.93 -51.61
C MET A 47 -2.87 -16.99 -52.26
N TYR A 48 -1.59 -16.99 -51.91
CA TYR A 48 -0.63 -17.99 -52.39
C TYR A 48 -0.13 -18.86 -51.23
N CYS A 49 0.05 -20.14 -51.57
CA CYS A 49 0.49 -21.14 -50.58
C CYS A 49 1.92 -20.82 -50.10
N PRO A 50 2.18 -20.70 -48.80
CA PRO A 50 3.52 -20.44 -48.27
C PRO A 50 4.50 -21.62 -48.42
N ARG A 51 3.98 -22.83 -48.79
CA ARG A 51 4.77 -24.04 -48.93
C ARG A 51 5.21 -24.27 -50.41
N CYS A 52 4.32 -24.07 -51.37
CA CYS A 52 4.56 -24.40 -52.79
C CYS A 52 4.38 -23.21 -53.75
N GLY A 53 3.91 -22.03 -53.30
CA GLY A 53 3.69 -20.85 -54.11
C GLY A 53 2.42 -20.89 -54.99
N SER A 54 1.68 -22.04 -55.05
CA SER A 54 0.47 -22.15 -55.87
C SER A 54 -0.67 -21.32 -55.31
N ARG A 55 -1.58 -20.84 -56.18
CA ARG A 55 -2.75 -20.07 -55.78
C ARG A 55 -3.72 -20.91 -54.95
N MET A 56 -4.16 -20.37 -53.81
CA MET A 56 -5.11 -21.05 -52.91
C MET A 56 -6.56 -20.69 -53.23
N HIS A 57 -7.46 -21.62 -52.94
CA HIS A 57 -8.90 -21.46 -53.11
C HIS A 57 -9.63 -21.30 -51.81
N SER A 58 -10.68 -20.42 -51.83
CA SER A 58 -11.53 -20.22 -50.66
C SER A 58 -12.44 -21.45 -50.41
N LYS A 59 -12.49 -21.93 -49.19
CA LYS A 59 -13.39 -23.02 -48.73
C LYS A 59 -14.41 -22.53 -47.72
N GLY A 60 -14.86 -21.27 -47.86
CA GLY A 60 -15.83 -20.65 -46.95
C GLY A 60 -15.21 -19.90 -45.79
N PHE A 61 -16.00 -19.64 -44.75
CA PHE A 61 -15.61 -18.82 -43.61
C PHE A 61 -15.73 -19.56 -42.30
N TYR A 62 -14.91 -19.13 -41.36
CA TYR A 62 -15.02 -19.43 -39.93
C TYR A 62 -15.26 -18.13 -39.15
N THR A 63 -16.35 -18.07 -38.39
CA THR A 63 -16.73 -16.86 -37.65
C THR A 63 -16.28 -16.98 -36.21
N ARG A 64 -15.59 -15.95 -35.68
CA ARG A 64 -15.20 -15.84 -34.28
C ARG A 64 -15.83 -14.63 -33.66
N LYS A 65 -16.36 -14.79 -32.45
CA LYS A 65 -16.79 -13.71 -31.56
C LYS A 65 -15.68 -13.41 -30.59
N LEU A 66 -15.21 -12.16 -30.57
CA LEU A 66 -14.13 -11.70 -29.71
C LEU A 66 -14.64 -10.62 -28.76
N ASN A 67 -14.22 -10.67 -27.53
CA ASN A 67 -14.37 -9.55 -26.60
C ASN A 67 -13.33 -8.47 -26.95
N HIS A 68 -13.81 -7.24 -27.10
CA HIS A 68 -12.95 -6.08 -27.22
C HIS A 68 -13.34 -5.05 -26.15
N PRO A 69 -12.41 -4.56 -25.32
CA PRO A 69 -12.74 -3.63 -24.26
C PRO A 69 -13.05 -2.25 -24.83
N VAL A 70 -14.27 -1.81 -24.68
CA VAL A 70 -14.66 -0.41 -24.80
C VAL A 70 -15.09 0.05 -23.42
N LEU A 71 -14.32 0.96 -22.83
CA LEU A 71 -14.52 1.46 -21.48
C LEU A 71 -15.68 2.47 -21.44
N GLN A 72 -16.90 2.01 -21.71
CA GLN A 72 -18.14 2.76 -21.49
C GLN A 72 -19.09 1.89 -20.66
N ASP A 73 -19.90 2.56 -19.84
CA ASP A 73 -20.87 1.96 -18.93
C ASP A 73 -21.60 0.77 -19.53
N SER A 74 -21.65 -0.34 -18.80
CA SER A 74 -22.47 -1.54 -18.99
C SER A 74 -22.59 -2.12 -20.42
N THR A 75 -22.19 -1.40 -21.46
CA THR A 75 -22.30 -1.82 -22.87
C THR A 75 -21.11 -2.72 -23.24
N LYS A 76 -21.39 -3.96 -23.61
CA LYS A 76 -20.36 -4.89 -24.10
C LYS A 76 -20.11 -4.67 -25.58
N PHE A 77 -18.83 -4.67 -25.95
CA PHE A 77 -18.41 -4.55 -27.34
C PHE A 77 -17.82 -5.88 -27.83
N TYR A 78 -18.34 -6.38 -28.91
CA TYR A 78 -17.88 -7.61 -29.53
C TYR A 78 -17.45 -7.37 -30.98
N MET A 79 -16.34 -7.99 -31.35
CA MET A 79 -15.88 -8.09 -32.71
C MET A 79 -16.29 -9.47 -33.29
N ILE A 80 -17.05 -9.46 -34.37
CA ILE A 80 -17.41 -10.66 -35.11
C ILE A 80 -16.48 -10.75 -36.31
N VAL A 81 -15.47 -11.59 -36.22
CA VAL A 81 -14.40 -11.72 -37.21
C VAL A 81 -14.69 -12.91 -38.12
N LYS A 82 -14.96 -12.66 -39.41
CA LYS A 82 -15.09 -13.69 -40.42
C LYS A 82 -13.73 -13.99 -41.02
N GLN A 83 -13.12 -15.12 -40.63
CA GLN A 83 -11.86 -15.62 -41.19
C GLN A 83 -12.15 -16.52 -42.38
N ARG A 84 -11.64 -16.17 -43.56
CA ARG A 84 -11.74 -17.02 -44.76
C ARG A 84 -10.81 -18.23 -44.58
N LYS A 85 -11.33 -19.41 -44.94
CA LYS A 85 -10.57 -20.64 -45.02
C LYS A 85 -9.98 -20.78 -46.41
N TRP A 86 -8.67 -21.04 -46.46
CA TRP A 86 -7.93 -21.23 -47.68
C TRP A 86 -7.44 -22.67 -47.80
N HIS A 87 -7.46 -23.23 -48.99
CA HIS A 87 -6.95 -24.53 -49.29
C HIS A 87 -6.04 -24.48 -50.53
N CYS A 88 -4.91 -25.14 -50.42
CA CYS A 88 -3.98 -25.38 -51.52
C CYS A 88 -4.22 -26.80 -52.07
N ASP A 89 -4.65 -26.90 -53.32
CA ASP A 89 -4.95 -28.21 -53.94
C ASP A 89 -3.64 -29.00 -54.18
N GLU A 90 -2.51 -28.32 -54.45
CA GLU A 90 -1.21 -28.98 -54.74
C GLU A 90 -0.57 -29.64 -53.54
N CYS A 91 -0.57 -29.00 -52.37
CA CYS A 91 0.10 -29.57 -51.18
C CYS A 91 -0.86 -29.86 -50.02
N ASN A 92 -2.15 -29.80 -50.26
CA ASN A 92 -3.24 -30.05 -49.32
C ASN A 92 -3.12 -29.24 -48.02
N LEU A 93 -2.58 -27.99 -48.10
CA LEU A 93 -2.43 -27.11 -46.97
C LEU A 93 -3.71 -26.32 -46.71
N TYR A 94 -4.18 -26.37 -45.47
CA TYR A 94 -5.30 -25.52 -45.02
C TYR A 94 -4.77 -24.40 -44.13
N MET A 95 -5.28 -23.20 -44.36
CA MET A 95 -4.98 -22.02 -43.48
C MET A 95 -6.20 -21.09 -43.45
N ASN A 96 -6.22 -20.21 -42.43
CA ASN A 96 -7.23 -19.18 -42.29
C ASN A 96 -6.57 -17.79 -42.45
N ASP A 97 -7.39 -16.78 -42.77
CA ASP A 97 -6.94 -15.41 -42.68
C ASP A 97 -6.34 -15.11 -41.30
N SER A 98 -5.24 -14.39 -41.30
CA SER A 98 -4.61 -13.87 -40.06
C SER A 98 -5.00 -12.41 -39.86
N PHE A 99 -5.11 -11.98 -38.60
CA PHE A 99 -5.39 -10.60 -38.22
C PHE A 99 -4.38 -10.18 -37.17
N PRO A 100 -3.80 -8.98 -37.25
CA PRO A 100 -2.76 -8.54 -36.30
C PRO A 100 -3.30 -8.40 -34.86
N PHE A 101 -4.58 -8.15 -34.69
CA PHE A 101 -5.24 -8.02 -33.39
C PHE A 101 -5.81 -9.33 -32.84
N LEU A 102 -5.51 -10.48 -33.45
CA LEU A 102 -6.15 -11.76 -33.14
C LEU A 102 -5.14 -12.91 -33.05
N ASP A 103 -4.87 -13.36 -31.86
CA ASP A 103 -4.04 -14.55 -31.62
C ASP A 103 -4.82 -15.85 -31.88
N ARG A 104 -4.04 -16.91 -32.16
CA ARG A 104 -4.61 -18.23 -32.34
C ARG A 104 -5.33 -18.70 -31.08
N TYR A 105 -6.59 -19.12 -31.22
CA TYR A 105 -7.47 -19.57 -30.12
C TYR A 105 -7.85 -18.48 -29.08
N ALA A 106 -7.48 -17.22 -29.27
CA ALA A 106 -7.91 -16.14 -28.38
C ALA A 106 -9.41 -15.84 -28.50
N HIS A 107 -10.04 -15.47 -27.41
CA HIS A 107 -11.42 -14.99 -27.34
C HIS A 107 -11.52 -13.48 -27.11
N SER A 108 -10.39 -12.79 -27.13
CA SER A 108 -10.26 -11.34 -27.03
C SER A 108 -9.19 -10.83 -27.98
N THR A 109 -9.21 -9.54 -28.27
CA THR A 109 -8.15 -8.89 -29.05
C THR A 109 -6.83 -8.84 -28.30
N THR A 110 -5.71 -8.71 -29.02
CA THR A 110 -4.34 -8.72 -28.44
C THR A 110 -4.08 -7.56 -27.49
N ILE A 111 -4.80 -6.44 -27.63
CA ILE A 111 -4.69 -5.29 -26.72
C ILE A 111 -5.36 -5.54 -25.35
N THR A 112 -6.37 -6.43 -25.29
CA THR A 112 -7.17 -6.67 -24.08
C THR A 112 -6.33 -7.03 -22.86
N PRO A 113 -5.37 -7.97 -22.92
CA PRO A 113 -4.50 -8.28 -21.78
C PRO A 113 -3.73 -7.07 -21.25
N LEU A 114 -3.24 -6.19 -22.14
CA LEU A 114 -2.48 -5.01 -21.75
C LEU A 114 -3.36 -3.99 -21.03
N LEU A 115 -4.59 -3.79 -21.51
CA LEU A 115 -5.56 -2.89 -20.86
C LEU A 115 -5.98 -3.44 -19.50
N ILE A 116 -6.22 -4.74 -19.37
CA ILE A 116 -6.50 -5.39 -18.09
C ILE A 116 -5.32 -5.20 -17.12
N LEU A 117 -4.08 -5.40 -17.57
CA LEU A 117 -2.89 -5.18 -16.75
C LEU A 117 -2.76 -3.71 -16.32
N ASN A 118 -3.16 -2.77 -17.17
CA ASN A 118 -3.14 -1.35 -16.83
C ASN A 118 -4.16 -1.03 -15.71
N GLU A 119 -5.36 -1.63 -15.75
CA GLU A 119 -6.34 -1.48 -14.66
C GLU A 119 -5.82 -2.03 -13.32
N PHE A 120 -5.01 -3.06 -13.36
CA PHE A 120 -4.34 -3.57 -12.16
C PHE A 120 -3.36 -2.58 -11.50
N LYS A 121 -3.05 -1.43 -12.09
CA LYS A 121 -2.31 -0.33 -11.43
C LYS A 121 -3.18 0.44 -10.43
N HIS A 122 -4.48 0.33 -10.50
CA HIS A 122 -5.43 0.95 -9.57
C HIS A 122 -5.64 0.06 -8.35
N LEU A 123 -5.16 0.49 -7.18
CA LEU A 123 -5.22 -0.30 -5.94
C LEU A 123 -6.62 -0.35 -5.30
N ASP A 124 -7.49 0.56 -5.67
CA ASP A 124 -8.91 0.62 -5.29
C ASP A 124 -9.81 -0.36 -6.08
N GLN A 125 -9.24 -1.03 -7.10
CA GLN A 125 -9.97 -2.00 -7.92
C GLN A 125 -9.66 -3.44 -7.46
N SER A 126 -10.72 -4.20 -7.12
CA SER A 126 -10.58 -5.64 -6.89
C SER A 126 -10.44 -6.40 -8.21
N THR A 127 -9.90 -7.63 -8.18
CA THR A 127 -9.83 -8.48 -9.37
C THR A 127 -11.22 -8.74 -9.97
N ALA A 128 -12.25 -8.89 -9.13
CA ALA A 128 -13.63 -9.06 -9.56
C ALA A 128 -14.17 -7.83 -10.30
N ALA A 129 -13.93 -6.62 -9.76
CA ALA A 129 -14.35 -5.39 -10.41
C ALA A 129 -13.68 -5.19 -11.79
N ILE A 130 -12.38 -5.52 -11.88
CA ILE A 130 -11.64 -5.50 -13.15
C ILE A 130 -12.25 -6.53 -14.13
N ALA A 131 -12.51 -7.75 -13.66
CA ALA A 131 -13.08 -8.82 -14.48
C ALA A 131 -14.46 -8.45 -15.03
N GLU A 132 -15.32 -7.87 -14.18
CA GLU A 132 -16.65 -7.39 -14.58
C GLU A 132 -16.54 -6.30 -15.66
N ARG A 133 -15.66 -5.31 -15.45
CA ARG A 133 -15.43 -4.21 -16.41
C ARG A 133 -14.99 -4.70 -17.78
N PHE A 134 -14.18 -5.74 -17.85
CA PHE A 134 -13.69 -6.32 -19.11
C PHE A 134 -14.54 -7.50 -19.62
N ASN A 135 -15.65 -7.81 -18.96
CA ASN A 135 -16.54 -8.92 -19.32
C ASN A 135 -15.80 -10.27 -19.44
N ILE A 136 -14.94 -10.54 -18.48
CA ILE A 136 -14.18 -11.80 -18.33
C ILE A 136 -14.43 -12.40 -16.95
N SER A 137 -14.02 -13.64 -16.73
CA SER A 137 -14.08 -14.24 -15.40
C SER A 137 -12.95 -13.75 -14.49
N ASP A 138 -13.19 -13.69 -13.18
CA ASP A 138 -12.19 -13.38 -12.16
C ASP A 138 -10.94 -14.25 -12.29
N THR A 139 -11.16 -15.55 -12.58
CA THR A 139 -10.09 -16.51 -12.80
C THR A 139 -9.22 -16.12 -13.99
N LEU A 140 -9.82 -15.66 -15.09
CA LEU A 140 -9.06 -15.22 -16.27
C LEU A 140 -8.28 -13.95 -15.99
N ALA A 141 -8.89 -12.96 -15.31
CA ALA A 141 -8.20 -11.74 -14.90
C ALA A 141 -6.99 -12.05 -14.01
N HIS A 142 -7.17 -12.94 -13.04
CA HIS A 142 -6.09 -13.39 -12.15
C HIS A 142 -4.97 -14.10 -12.92
N ILE A 143 -5.32 -15.03 -13.81
CA ILE A 143 -4.35 -15.78 -14.65
C ILE A 143 -3.58 -14.82 -15.56
N LEU A 144 -4.24 -13.86 -16.20
CA LEU A 144 -3.58 -12.87 -17.04
C LEU A 144 -2.55 -12.07 -16.25
N PHE A 145 -2.91 -11.62 -15.05
CA PHE A 145 -1.98 -10.89 -14.18
C PHE A 145 -0.77 -11.77 -13.81
N GLU A 146 -0.97 -12.98 -13.30
CA GLU A 146 0.14 -13.87 -12.91
C GLU A 146 1.03 -14.29 -14.10
N ARG A 147 0.45 -14.35 -15.30
CA ARG A 147 1.17 -14.73 -16.53
C ARG A 147 2.19 -13.68 -16.93
N TYR A 148 1.84 -12.42 -16.84
CA TYR A 148 2.64 -11.30 -17.35
C TYR A 148 3.41 -10.55 -16.28
N VAL A 149 2.93 -10.55 -15.02
CA VAL A 149 3.53 -9.79 -13.93
C VAL A 149 4.30 -10.70 -12.97
N ASP A 150 5.60 -10.52 -12.93
CA ASP A 150 6.50 -11.14 -11.96
C ASP A 150 7.69 -10.21 -11.78
N LEU A 151 7.59 -9.37 -10.76
CA LEU A 151 8.52 -8.26 -10.58
C LEU A 151 9.70 -8.70 -9.71
N PRO A 152 10.95 -8.61 -10.21
CA PRO A 152 12.12 -8.83 -9.38
C PRO A 152 12.24 -7.70 -8.34
N ARG A 153 13.04 -7.91 -7.29
CA ARG A 153 13.45 -6.81 -6.43
C ARG A 153 14.22 -5.76 -7.23
N LEU A 154 14.16 -4.51 -6.81
CA LEU A 154 15.04 -3.47 -7.30
C LEU A 154 16.40 -3.54 -6.57
N PRO A 155 17.46 -2.92 -7.10
CA PRO A 155 18.72 -2.76 -6.39
C PRO A 155 18.51 -2.06 -5.04
N LEU A 156 19.35 -2.41 -4.05
CA LEU A 156 19.31 -1.74 -2.73
C LEU A 156 19.72 -0.27 -2.89
N PRO A 157 18.98 0.65 -2.27
CA PRO A 157 19.29 2.08 -2.29
C PRO A 157 20.37 2.45 -1.27
N GLU A 158 20.98 3.61 -1.41
CA GLU A 158 21.90 4.14 -0.40
C GLU A 158 21.19 4.46 0.94
N TYR A 159 19.97 4.95 0.87
CA TYR A 159 19.14 5.29 2.04
C TYR A 159 17.88 4.45 2.02
N MET A 160 17.87 3.43 2.84
CA MET A 160 16.84 2.40 2.85
C MET A 160 15.87 2.61 4.02
N SER A 161 14.58 2.79 3.75
CA SER A 161 13.52 2.72 4.76
C SER A 161 12.98 1.30 4.83
N ILE A 162 12.78 0.82 6.05
CA ILE A 162 12.16 -0.48 6.32
C ILE A 162 11.02 -0.35 7.32
N ASP A 163 9.98 -1.13 7.11
CA ASP A 163 8.83 -1.21 8.00
C ASP A 163 8.03 -2.49 7.71
N GLU A 164 6.96 -2.70 8.44
CA GLU A 164 6.06 -3.83 8.25
C GLU A 164 4.63 -3.40 7.94
N VAL A 165 3.98 -4.18 7.09
CA VAL A 165 2.57 -4.00 6.79
C VAL A 165 1.76 -5.25 7.14
N TYR A 166 0.62 -5.06 7.83
CA TYR A 166 -0.27 -6.15 8.21
C TYR A 166 -1.14 -6.58 7.02
N LEU A 167 -0.79 -7.70 6.39
CA LEU A 167 -1.52 -8.26 5.25
C LEU A 167 -2.42 -9.44 5.66
N ASN A 168 -2.04 -10.22 6.67
CA ASN A 168 -2.80 -11.36 7.19
C ASN A 168 -3.21 -12.38 6.10
N ILE A 169 -2.25 -12.77 5.28
CA ILE A 169 -2.46 -13.72 4.17
C ILE A 169 -2.66 -15.14 4.73
N SER A 170 -1.86 -15.51 5.74
CA SER A 170 -1.97 -16.78 6.46
C SER A 170 -1.48 -16.61 7.90
N ASN A 171 -1.60 -17.65 8.73
CA ASN A 171 -1.12 -17.61 10.12
C ASN A 171 0.39 -17.32 10.24
N SER A 172 1.19 -17.76 9.28
CA SER A 172 2.64 -17.50 9.20
C SER A 172 3.01 -16.22 8.45
N GLN A 173 2.05 -15.61 7.74
CA GLN A 173 2.25 -14.44 6.86
C GLN A 173 1.30 -13.31 7.25
N LYS A 174 1.28 -12.95 8.53
CA LYS A 174 0.44 -11.85 9.04
C LYS A 174 1.03 -10.50 8.67
N TYR A 175 2.35 -10.35 8.82
CA TYR A 175 3.08 -9.13 8.52
C TYR A 175 4.05 -9.40 7.38
N ALA A 176 4.02 -8.55 6.37
CA ALA A 176 5.04 -8.49 5.32
C ALA A 176 6.06 -7.40 5.67
N PHE A 177 7.32 -7.63 5.35
CA PHE A 177 8.40 -6.66 5.54
C PHE A 177 8.59 -5.87 4.23
N VAL A 178 8.62 -4.55 4.33
CA VAL A 178 8.67 -3.63 3.19
C VAL A 178 10.02 -2.92 3.16
N ILE A 179 10.61 -2.83 2.00
CA ILE A 179 11.86 -2.12 1.72
C ILE A 179 11.57 -1.01 0.71
N MET A 180 11.94 0.23 1.05
CA MET A 180 11.74 1.42 0.23
C MET A 180 13.04 2.19 0.05
N ASP A 181 13.25 2.75 -1.13
CA ASP A 181 14.24 3.80 -1.35
C ASP A 181 13.73 5.12 -0.77
N PHE A 182 14.35 5.58 0.31
CA PHE A 182 13.99 6.86 0.92
C PHE A 182 14.19 8.04 -0.02
N SER A 183 15.19 7.99 -0.91
CA SER A 183 15.54 9.12 -1.79
C SER A 183 14.43 9.46 -2.77
N ASN A 184 13.71 8.47 -3.27
CA ASN A 184 12.69 8.64 -4.31
C ASN A 184 11.29 8.07 -3.95
N GLY A 185 11.18 7.33 -2.83
CA GLY A 185 9.93 6.71 -2.37
C GLY A 185 9.52 5.44 -3.12
N GLU A 186 10.42 4.85 -3.92
CA GLU A 186 10.11 3.64 -4.69
C GLU A 186 10.26 2.38 -3.85
N ILE A 187 9.35 1.42 -4.02
CA ILE A 187 9.37 0.16 -3.28
C ILE A 187 10.36 -0.79 -3.93
N VAL A 188 11.42 -1.08 -3.18
CA VAL A 188 12.48 -2.03 -3.59
C VAL A 188 11.93 -3.43 -3.61
N ASP A 189 11.33 -3.85 -2.50
CA ASP A 189 10.69 -5.17 -2.39
C ASP A 189 9.72 -5.25 -1.21
N ILE A 190 8.95 -6.36 -1.20
CA ILE A 190 8.10 -6.78 -0.11
C ILE A 190 8.44 -8.24 0.20
N VAL A 191 8.90 -8.53 1.41
CA VAL A 191 9.27 -9.87 1.87
C VAL A 191 8.12 -10.50 2.65
N HIS A 192 7.91 -11.79 2.51
CA HIS A 192 6.70 -12.49 2.97
C HIS A 192 6.47 -12.50 4.49
N ASN A 193 7.48 -12.24 5.30
CA ASN A 193 7.35 -12.02 6.75
C ASN A 193 8.54 -11.23 7.31
N ARG A 194 8.50 -10.90 8.59
CA ARG A 194 9.51 -10.13 9.32
C ARG A 194 10.42 -10.97 10.23
N TRP A 195 10.39 -12.29 10.13
CA TRP A 195 11.18 -13.16 11.00
C TRP A 195 12.67 -13.01 10.69
N SER A 196 13.49 -12.99 11.75
CA SER A 196 14.94 -12.81 11.62
C SER A 196 15.56 -13.80 10.62
N SER A 197 15.17 -15.08 10.67
CA SER A 197 15.67 -16.10 9.75
C SER A 197 15.31 -15.81 8.27
N THR A 198 14.11 -15.31 8.01
CA THR A 198 13.69 -14.94 6.66
C THR A 198 14.45 -13.72 6.14
N LEU A 199 14.65 -12.71 7.01
CA LEU A 199 15.38 -11.50 6.65
C LEU A 199 16.87 -11.79 6.46
N GLU A 200 17.44 -12.67 7.28
CA GLU A 200 18.81 -13.14 7.12
C GLU A 200 19.01 -13.84 5.78
N ASP A 201 18.17 -14.83 5.47
CA ASP A 201 18.18 -15.53 4.18
C ASP A 201 18.02 -14.54 3.02
N TYR A 202 17.06 -13.64 3.10
CA TYR A 202 16.81 -12.64 2.05
C TYR A 202 18.03 -11.73 1.80
N PHE A 203 18.61 -11.13 2.86
CA PHE A 203 19.70 -10.18 2.69
C PHE A 203 21.04 -10.84 2.37
N LEU A 204 21.33 -12.03 2.88
CA LEU A 204 22.57 -12.73 2.59
C LEU A 204 22.64 -13.28 1.15
N HIS A 205 21.50 -13.50 0.50
CA HIS A 205 21.46 -13.81 -0.94
C HIS A 205 21.71 -12.58 -1.84
N ILE A 206 21.72 -11.36 -1.28
CA ILE A 206 22.09 -10.15 -2.03
C ILE A 206 23.62 -10.03 -2.05
N PRO A 207 24.25 -9.77 -3.21
CA PRO A 207 25.70 -9.62 -3.31
C PRO A 207 26.25 -8.59 -2.31
N LEU A 208 27.41 -8.89 -1.70
CA LEU A 208 28.02 -8.02 -0.71
C LEU A 208 28.31 -6.62 -1.29
N GLU A 209 28.75 -6.54 -2.53
CA GLU A 209 29.02 -5.27 -3.24
C GLU A 209 27.79 -4.34 -3.28
N GLU A 210 26.60 -4.92 -3.39
CA GLU A 210 25.35 -4.16 -3.36
C GLU A 210 25.02 -3.72 -1.93
N ARG A 211 25.20 -4.62 -0.94
CA ARG A 211 24.96 -4.32 0.47
C ARG A 211 25.91 -3.25 1.03
N LEU A 212 27.15 -3.18 0.54
CA LEU A 212 28.14 -2.15 0.91
C LEU A 212 27.77 -0.74 0.43
N LYS A 213 26.85 -0.59 -0.55
CA LYS A 213 26.37 0.70 -1.03
C LYS A 213 25.35 1.35 -0.11
N VAL A 214 24.72 0.58 0.78
CA VAL A 214 23.74 1.10 1.75
C VAL A 214 24.48 1.95 2.77
N LYS A 215 24.08 3.20 2.92
CA LYS A 215 24.67 4.20 3.85
C LYS A 215 23.85 4.36 5.12
N ALA A 216 22.52 4.19 5.03
CA ALA A 216 21.65 4.29 6.19
C ALA A 216 20.43 3.37 6.06
N VAL A 217 20.02 2.80 7.20
CA VAL A 217 18.76 2.04 7.32
C VAL A 217 17.86 2.76 8.31
N ILE A 218 16.73 3.24 7.81
CA ILE A 218 15.72 3.99 8.57
C ILE A 218 14.65 2.99 9.03
N CYS A 219 14.45 2.90 10.33
CA CYS A 219 13.55 1.91 10.92
C CYS A 219 12.84 2.45 12.17
N ASP A 220 11.86 1.68 12.64
CA ASP A 220 11.22 1.89 13.93
C ASP A 220 12.09 1.38 15.10
N ALA A 221 11.61 1.57 16.34
CA ALA A 221 12.32 1.18 17.55
C ALA A 221 12.30 -0.34 17.84
N TYR A 222 12.04 -1.19 16.84
CA TYR A 222 12.08 -2.63 17.03
C TYR A 222 13.51 -3.15 17.03
N GLN A 223 13.93 -3.84 18.09
CA GLN A 223 15.32 -4.21 18.33
C GLN A 223 15.97 -4.96 17.16
N THR A 224 15.23 -5.86 16.51
CA THR A 224 15.72 -6.60 15.34
C THR A 224 16.11 -5.68 14.19
N TYR A 225 15.36 -4.59 13.98
CA TYR A 225 15.62 -3.62 12.92
C TYR A 225 16.79 -2.69 13.26
N LEU A 226 16.90 -2.30 14.54
CA LEU A 226 18.02 -1.47 15.01
C LEU A 226 19.38 -2.15 14.86
N THR A 227 19.44 -3.49 15.00
CA THR A 227 20.68 -4.27 14.85
C THR A 227 20.91 -4.81 13.44
N MET A 228 19.97 -4.62 12.52
CA MET A 228 20.04 -5.14 11.16
C MET A 228 21.21 -4.57 10.35
N PRO A 229 21.53 -3.24 10.40
CA PRO A 229 22.65 -2.69 9.65
C PRO A 229 23.98 -3.36 10.00
N GLU A 230 24.27 -3.56 11.27
CA GLU A 230 25.51 -4.20 11.73
C GLU A 230 25.69 -5.62 11.17
N LYS A 231 24.58 -6.33 10.95
CA LYS A 231 24.59 -7.72 10.46
C LYS A 231 24.72 -7.82 8.94
N TYR A 232 24.04 -6.96 8.22
CA TYR A 232 23.83 -7.15 6.76
C TYR A 232 24.45 -6.04 5.91
N PHE A 233 24.64 -4.83 6.45
CA PHE A 233 25.07 -3.64 5.70
C PHE A 233 26.28 -2.97 6.37
N PRO A 234 27.51 -3.46 6.12
CA PRO A 234 28.68 -3.06 6.88
C PRO A 234 29.01 -1.56 6.88
N ASN A 235 28.58 -0.82 5.83
CA ASN A 235 28.80 0.62 5.72
C ASN A 235 27.61 1.47 6.17
N ALA A 236 26.51 0.84 6.60
CA ALA A 236 25.30 1.56 6.93
C ALA A 236 25.22 1.94 8.40
N CYS A 237 24.74 3.14 8.67
CA CYS A 237 24.30 3.53 10.01
C CYS A 237 22.81 3.21 10.22
N THR A 238 22.45 2.95 11.48
CA THR A 238 21.05 2.84 11.90
C THR A 238 20.47 4.23 12.09
N VAL A 239 19.25 4.46 11.60
CA VAL A 239 18.47 5.68 11.80
C VAL A 239 17.16 5.32 12.46
N LEU A 240 16.96 5.83 13.67
CA LEU A 240 15.67 5.68 14.35
C LEU A 240 14.72 6.77 13.90
N ASP A 241 13.55 6.38 13.40
CA ASP A 241 12.52 7.33 13.03
C ASP A 241 12.07 8.17 14.25
N SER A 242 12.15 9.48 14.10
CA SER A 242 11.84 10.44 15.17
C SER A 242 10.41 10.34 15.69
N PHE A 243 9.46 9.99 14.83
CA PHE A 243 8.06 9.75 15.23
C PHE A 243 7.95 8.59 16.23
N HIS A 244 8.73 7.53 16.05
CA HIS A 244 8.74 6.38 16.97
C HIS A 244 9.31 6.73 18.33
N ALA A 245 10.33 7.59 18.43
CA ALA A 245 10.83 8.07 19.70
C ALA A 245 9.76 8.91 20.45
N VAL A 246 9.06 9.80 19.76
CA VAL A 246 7.91 10.55 20.32
C VAL A 246 6.80 9.58 20.75
N LYS A 247 6.50 8.55 19.98
CA LYS A 247 5.50 7.53 20.33
C LYS A 247 5.83 6.78 21.62
N VAL A 248 7.10 6.55 21.91
CA VAL A 248 7.54 5.92 23.17
C VAL A 248 7.14 6.78 24.36
N ILE A 249 7.47 8.07 24.36
CA ILE A 249 7.10 8.96 25.47
C ILE A 249 5.59 9.13 25.61
N ILE A 250 4.86 9.24 24.51
CA ILE A 250 3.39 9.28 24.51
C ILE A 250 2.81 7.99 25.12
N THR A 251 3.40 6.84 24.85
CA THR A 251 2.97 5.55 25.44
C THR A 251 3.19 5.55 26.95
N TYR A 252 4.32 6.06 27.44
CA TYR A 252 4.61 6.17 28.86
C TYR A 252 3.65 7.12 29.57
N LEU A 253 3.39 8.28 28.97
CA LEU A 253 2.42 9.27 29.50
C LEU A 253 0.99 8.67 29.54
N ASN A 254 0.58 7.98 28.50
CA ASN A 254 -0.74 7.33 28.49
C ASN A 254 -0.85 6.23 29.56
N GLY A 255 0.25 5.49 29.80
CA GLY A 255 0.35 4.54 30.89
C GLY A 255 0.22 5.22 32.27
N TYR A 256 0.84 6.39 32.45
CA TYR A 256 0.71 7.18 33.67
C TYR A 256 -0.72 7.68 33.89
N ILE A 257 -1.37 8.24 32.85
CA ILE A 257 -2.77 8.65 32.90
C ILE A 257 -3.68 7.49 33.31
N ASN A 258 -3.43 6.27 32.80
CA ASN A 258 -4.18 5.08 33.17
C ASN A 258 -4.01 4.72 34.66
N LYS A 259 -2.79 4.89 35.21
CA LYS A 259 -2.54 4.67 36.64
C LYS A 259 -3.32 5.68 37.51
N VAL A 260 -3.30 6.95 37.11
CA VAL A 260 -4.07 8.01 37.80
C VAL A 260 -5.58 7.72 37.69
N MET A 261 -6.07 7.40 36.50
CA MET A 261 -7.48 7.07 36.28
C MET A 261 -7.94 5.89 37.14
N LYS A 262 -7.10 4.86 37.29
CA LYS A 262 -7.42 3.68 38.13
C LYS A 262 -7.58 4.09 39.60
N LYS A 263 -6.75 4.99 40.15
CA LYS A 263 -6.92 5.52 41.52
C LYS A 263 -8.31 6.14 41.74
N TYR A 264 -8.79 6.93 40.78
CA TYR A 264 -10.13 7.53 40.83
C TYR A 264 -11.25 6.48 40.69
N GLN A 265 -11.08 5.49 39.82
CA GLN A 265 -12.04 4.38 39.66
C GLN A 265 -12.16 3.56 40.94
N ASP A 266 -11.03 3.25 41.57
CA ASP A 266 -11.00 2.49 42.83
C ASP A 266 -11.65 3.29 43.98
N ARG A 267 -11.47 4.63 44.02
CA ARG A 267 -12.18 5.54 44.93
C ARG A 267 -13.69 5.49 44.68
N ASP A 268 -14.13 5.61 43.42
CA ASP A 268 -15.55 5.59 43.03
C ASP A 268 -16.20 4.25 43.41
N LYS A 269 -15.47 3.13 43.28
CA LYS A 269 -15.92 1.81 43.66
C LYS A 269 -16.10 1.68 45.19
N LYS A 270 -15.14 2.12 45.98
CA LYS A 270 -15.23 2.12 47.45
C LYS A 270 -16.43 2.97 47.92
N ALA A 271 -16.60 4.16 47.36
CA ALA A 271 -17.73 5.03 47.70
C ALA A 271 -19.09 4.42 47.34
N LEU A 272 -19.19 3.54 46.33
CA LEU A 272 -20.39 2.78 46.03
C LEU A 272 -20.64 1.64 47.03
N GLU A 273 -19.59 0.90 47.39
CA GLU A 273 -19.63 -0.18 48.37
C GLU A 273 -20.09 0.35 49.75
N GLU A 274 -19.57 1.48 50.21
CA GLU A 274 -20.01 2.16 51.44
C GLU A 274 -21.48 2.57 51.35
N LYS A 275 -21.94 3.20 50.26
CA LYS A 275 -23.35 3.56 50.08
C LYS A 275 -24.29 2.36 50.05
N ASN A 276 -23.87 1.28 49.42
CA ASN A 276 -24.70 0.05 49.40
C ASN A 276 -24.82 -0.59 50.79
N HIS A 277 -23.75 -0.54 51.59
CA HIS A 277 -23.76 -0.98 52.97
C HIS A 277 -24.74 -0.14 53.84
N ASP A 278 -24.68 1.19 53.69
CA ASP A 278 -25.55 2.10 54.48
C ASP A 278 -27.02 2.05 54.08
N THR A 279 -27.32 1.78 52.80
CA THR A 279 -28.70 1.81 52.30
C THR A 279 -29.37 0.44 52.12
N ASN A 280 -28.66 -0.67 52.40
CA ASN A 280 -29.13 -2.03 52.15
C ASN A 280 -29.67 -2.26 50.73
N ARG A 281 -29.14 -1.53 49.71
CA ARG A 281 -29.53 -1.60 48.32
C ARG A 281 -28.35 -2.04 47.44
N ASP A 282 -28.55 -3.06 46.64
CA ASP A 282 -27.58 -3.54 45.64
C ASP A 282 -27.60 -2.66 44.36
N ASN A 283 -26.93 -1.53 44.39
CA ASN A 283 -26.71 -0.74 43.19
C ASN A 283 -25.50 -1.32 42.41
N LYS A 284 -25.77 -1.98 41.26
CA LYS A 284 -24.71 -2.61 40.43
C LYS A 284 -24.01 -1.66 39.52
N THR A 285 -24.49 -0.44 39.30
CA THR A 285 -23.92 0.49 38.30
C THR A 285 -23.07 1.55 38.98
N ILE A 286 -21.77 1.53 38.72
CA ILE A 286 -20.82 2.57 39.16
C ILE A 286 -21.00 3.79 38.25
N LYS A 287 -21.48 4.92 38.82
CA LYS A 287 -21.51 6.19 38.12
C LYS A 287 -20.09 6.78 38.11
N LYS A 288 -19.52 6.95 36.91
CA LYS A 288 -18.20 7.56 36.74
C LYS A 288 -18.15 8.97 37.32
N SER A 289 -17.13 9.26 38.13
CA SER A 289 -16.86 10.61 38.63
C SER A 289 -16.42 11.56 37.50
N LYS A 290 -16.45 12.87 37.75
CA LYS A 290 -16.01 13.89 36.80
C LYS A 290 -14.55 13.71 36.42
N GLU A 291 -13.72 13.32 37.36
CA GLU A 291 -12.28 13.04 37.20
C GLU A 291 -12.06 11.88 36.24
N VAL A 292 -12.78 10.76 36.41
CA VAL A 292 -12.69 9.61 35.50
C VAL A 292 -13.14 10.00 34.08
N ILE A 293 -14.17 10.83 33.96
CA ILE A 293 -14.65 11.34 32.66
C ILE A 293 -13.59 12.21 31.98
N LEU A 294 -12.94 13.11 32.72
CA LEU A 294 -11.86 13.97 32.21
C LEU A 294 -10.70 13.09 31.73
N LEU A 295 -10.21 12.16 32.55
CA LEU A 295 -9.07 11.30 32.21
C LEU A 295 -9.37 10.33 31.06
N GLN A 296 -10.62 10.00 30.82
CA GLN A 296 -11.04 9.12 29.72
C GLN A 296 -11.14 9.86 28.39
N ASN A 297 -11.75 11.06 28.38
CA ASN A 297 -12.16 11.73 27.16
C ASN A 297 -11.21 12.85 26.71
N TYR A 298 -10.38 13.38 27.61
CA TYR A 298 -9.56 14.56 27.34
C TYR A 298 -8.05 14.32 27.47
N ARG A 299 -7.61 13.10 27.17
CA ARG A 299 -6.18 12.71 27.16
C ARG A 299 -5.33 13.54 26.20
N TRP A 300 -5.97 14.16 25.20
CA TRP A 300 -5.30 15.04 24.26
C TRP A 300 -4.55 16.19 24.94
N VAL A 301 -4.98 16.63 26.11
CA VAL A 301 -4.28 17.65 26.93
C VAL A 301 -2.83 17.26 27.17
N MET A 302 -2.55 15.97 27.42
CA MET A 302 -1.21 15.45 27.66
C MET A 302 -0.52 14.90 26.43
N LEU A 303 -1.30 14.32 25.48
CA LEU A 303 -0.74 13.51 24.41
C LEU A 303 -0.51 14.27 23.12
N LYS A 304 -1.31 15.33 22.82
CA LYS A 304 -1.05 16.23 21.69
C LYS A 304 0.08 17.22 21.99
N ASN A 305 0.73 17.71 20.94
CA ASN A 305 1.64 18.84 21.06
C ASN A 305 0.85 20.12 21.38
N ARG A 306 1.43 21.03 22.13
CA ARG A 306 0.73 22.27 22.52
C ARG A 306 0.26 23.11 21.35
N ASP A 307 1.09 23.25 20.35
CA ASP A 307 0.85 24.02 19.11
C ASP A 307 -0.22 23.39 18.21
N GLU A 308 -0.50 22.08 18.36
CA GLU A 308 -1.56 21.37 17.64
C GLU A 308 -2.93 21.46 18.35
N ILE A 309 -2.97 22.03 19.55
CA ILE A 309 -4.22 22.19 20.30
C ILE A 309 -4.95 23.43 19.79
N ASN A 310 -6.13 23.22 19.22
CA ASN A 310 -6.99 24.31 18.80
C ASN A 310 -7.75 24.85 20.02
N TYR A 311 -7.23 25.90 20.63
CA TYR A 311 -7.86 26.56 21.77
C TYR A 311 -9.05 27.37 21.31
N SER A 312 -10.21 27.18 21.96
CA SER A 312 -11.44 27.93 21.74
C SER A 312 -12.00 28.46 23.06
N TYR A 313 -12.44 29.71 23.05
CA TYR A 313 -13.18 30.34 24.16
C TYR A 313 -14.69 30.06 24.10
N ASN A 314 -15.18 29.34 23.09
CA ASN A 314 -16.60 28.99 22.95
C ASN A 314 -17.00 28.02 24.04
N ARG A 315 -17.75 28.50 25.02
CA ARG A 315 -18.26 27.68 26.13
C ARG A 315 -19.53 26.95 25.72
N HIS A 316 -19.57 25.68 26.04
CA HIS A 316 -20.74 24.81 25.87
C HIS A 316 -21.01 24.04 27.15
N TYR A 317 -22.29 23.74 27.41
CA TYR A 317 -22.64 22.96 28.56
C TYR A 317 -22.27 21.47 28.37
N HIS A 318 -21.41 20.99 29.25
CA HIS A 318 -20.99 19.61 29.25
C HIS A 318 -21.81 18.80 30.27
N LYS A 319 -22.80 18.01 29.79
CA LYS A 319 -23.78 17.30 30.62
C LYS A 319 -23.15 16.41 31.71
N MET A 320 -22.07 15.68 31.39
CA MET A 320 -21.44 14.75 32.34
C MET A 320 -20.59 15.47 33.39
N LEU A 321 -20.03 16.64 33.07
CA LEU A 321 -19.29 17.48 34.01
C LEU A 321 -20.25 18.41 34.80
N GLY A 322 -21.45 18.64 34.30
CA GLY A 322 -22.47 19.49 34.90
C GLY A 322 -22.09 20.95 34.95
N MET A 323 -21.30 21.43 33.94
CA MET A 323 -20.83 22.82 33.89
C MET A 323 -20.56 23.26 32.44
N ASN A 324 -20.49 24.58 32.25
CA ASN A 324 -20.04 25.16 30.99
C ASN A 324 -18.50 25.10 30.91
N VAL A 325 -17.99 24.54 29.80
CA VAL A 325 -16.55 24.33 29.56
C VAL A 325 -16.16 24.85 28.18
N ASP A 326 -14.94 25.34 28.10
CA ASP A 326 -14.18 25.62 26.90
C ASP A 326 -12.88 24.79 26.93
N THR A 327 -12.05 24.88 25.90
CA THR A 327 -10.79 24.13 25.80
C THR A 327 -9.85 24.46 26.97
N TYR A 328 -9.74 25.73 27.36
CA TYR A 328 -8.90 26.15 28.48
C TYR A 328 -9.41 25.64 29.82
N THR A 329 -10.72 25.66 30.05
CA THR A 329 -11.32 25.08 31.26
C THR A 329 -11.06 23.62 31.38
N ILE A 330 -11.21 22.86 30.28
CA ILE A 330 -10.92 21.42 30.24
C ILE A 330 -9.45 21.13 30.55
N GLU A 331 -8.53 21.88 29.91
CA GLU A 331 -7.10 21.72 30.17
C GLU A 331 -6.77 21.97 31.65
N LYS A 332 -7.25 23.07 32.22
CA LYS A 332 -7.04 23.39 33.62
C LYS A 332 -7.58 22.31 34.56
N LEU A 333 -8.81 21.86 34.33
CA LEU A 333 -9.43 20.78 35.12
C LEU A 333 -8.65 19.48 35.00
N PHE A 334 -8.18 19.15 33.82
CA PHE A 334 -7.39 17.93 33.58
C PHE A 334 -6.06 17.98 34.31
N LEU A 335 -5.29 19.06 34.19
CA LEU A 335 -3.97 19.20 34.82
C LEU A 335 -4.06 19.20 36.34
N GLN A 336 -5.16 19.68 36.92
CA GLN A 336 -5.38 19.64 38.37
C GLN A 336 -5.66 18.25 38.96
N LEU A 337 -5.88 17.21 38.11
CA LEU A 337 -6.18 15.87 38.58
C LEU A 337 -4.99 15.13 39.20
N ASP A 338 -3.79 15.52 38.82
CA ASP A 338 -2.56 14.98 39.40
C ASP A 338 -1.47 16.07 39.42
N PRO A 339 -0.77 16.27 40.53
CA PRO A 339 0.23 17.34 40.67
C PRO A 339 1.41 17.22 39.70
N ASN A 340 1.63 16.05 39.10
CA ASN A 340 2.74 15.82 38.19
C ASN A 340 2.36 16.10 36.71
N PHE A 341 1.07 16.23 36.36
CA PHE A 341 0.65 16.34 34.95
C PHE A 341 1.29 17.52 34.23
N GLU A 342 1.38 18.69 34.85
CA GLU A 342 1.96 19.86 34.22
C GLU A 342 3.45 19.64 33.90
N GLY A 343 4.25 19.18 34.90
CA GLY A 343 5.66 18.91 34.71
C GLY A 343 5.95 17.77 33.70
N LEU A 344 5.12 16.72 33.71
CA LEU A 344 5.22 15.64 32.71
C LEU A 344 4.96 16.13 31.29
N ARG A 345 3.99 17.03 31.13
CA ARG A 345 3.67 17.66 29.85
C ARG A 345 4.82 18.54 29.37
N ASP A 346 5.38 19.37 30.24
CA ASP A 346 6.49 20.27 29.90
C ASP A 346 7.72 19.47 29.43
N LEU A 347 8.11 18.42 30.14
CA LEU A 347 9.21 17.55 29.73
C LEU A 347 8.97 16.87 28.38
N LYS A 348 7.73 16.49 28.07
CA LYS A 348 7.37 15.97 26.73
C LYS A 348 7.55 17.05 25.67
N GLU A 349 7.07 18.27 25.90
CA GLU A 349 7.17 19.37 24.94
C GLU A 349 8.64 19.73 24.63
N GLU A 350 9.51 19.68 25.62
CA GLU A 350 10.96 19.89 25.42
C GLU A 350 11.56 18.88 24.44
N TYR A 351 11.19 17.59 24.54
CA TYR A 351 11.65 16.58 23.58
C TYR A 351 11.07 16.82 22.18
N ILE A 352 9.80 17.26 22.09
CA ILE A 352 9.17 17.62 20.82
C ILE A 352 9.88 18.80 20.20
N GLN A 353 10.18 19.84 20.99
CA GLN A 353 10.92 21.00 20.51
C GLN A 353 12.32 20.63 20.02
N PHE A 354 13.06 19.78 20.75
CA PHE A 354 14.33 19.23 20.28
C PHE A 354 14.18 18.58 18.89
N ASN A 355 13.14 17.76 18.68
CA ASN A 355 12.91 17.12 17.39
C ASN A 355 12.56 18.11 16.25
N HIS A 356 11.95 19.24 16.55
CA HIS A 356 11.60 20.26 15.57
C HIS A 356 12.71 21.28 15.33
N THR A 357 13.74 21.31 16.18
CA THR A 357 14.89 22.21 16.01
C THR A 357 15.69 21.82 14.76
N GLU A 358 16.05 22.83 13.99
CA GLU A 358 16.97 22.66 12.87
C GLU A 358 18.41 22.85 13.36
N TYR A 359 19.26 21.88 13.04
CA TYR A 359 20.67 21.89 13.44
C TYR A 359 21.54 21.93 12.20
N ASP A 360 22.64 22.69 12.29
CA ASP A 360 23.61 22.84 11.20
C ASP A 360 24.61 21.68 11.16
N ASN A 361 24.83 21.00 12.28
CA ASN A 361 25.78 19.91 12.38
C ASN A 361 25.35 18.85 13.42
N GLU A 362 25.97 17.66 13.34
CA GLU A 362 25.72 16.52 14.20
C GLU A 362 26.12 16.78 15.67
N PHE A 363 27.15 17.60 15.89
CA PHE A 363 27.68 17.85 17.23
C PHE A 363 26.66 18.59 18.10
N ASP A 364 25.96 19.58 17.56
CA ASP A 364 24.93 20.34 18.28
C ASP A 364 23.73 19.45 18.63
N VAL A 365 23.31 18.56 17.71
CA VAL A 365 22.28 17.55 17.99
C VAL A 365 22.69 16.65 19.16
N LEU A 366 23.94 16.20 19.15
CA LEU A 366 24.48 15.32 20.20
C LEU A 366 24.55 16.03 21.56
N LEU A 367 24.94 17.31 21.55
CA LEU A 367 25.03 18.14 22.76
C LEU A 367 23.66 18.31 23.42
N ASP A 368 22.67 18.73 22.64
CA ASP A 368 21.31 18.98 23.11
C ASP A 368 20.61 17.69 23.56
N LEU A 369 20.80 16.59 22.83
CA LEU A 369 20.26 15.30 23.21
C LEU A 369 20.85 14.78 24.53
N ASN A 370 22.15 14.93 24.74
CA ASN A 370 22.77 14.57 26.01
C ASN A 370 22.28 15.47 27.18
N ALA A 371 22.13 16.76 26.96
CA ALA A 371 21.55 17.68 27.96
C ALA A 371 20.12 17.27 28.36
N LEU A 372 19.28 16.86 27.39
CA LEU A 372 17.94 16.34 27.65
C LEU A 372 17.99 15.01 28.44
N ILE A 373 18.86 14.09 28.04
CA ILE A 373 19.06 12.81 28.76
C ILE A 373 19.44 13.06 30.21
N ASP A 374 20.42 13.94 30.48
CA ASP A 374 20.86 14.29 31.83
C ASP A 374 19.75 14.96 32.65
N LYS A 375 18.94 15.80 32.03
CA LYS A 375 17.78 16.42 32.68
C LYS A 375 16.72 15.38 33.04
N TYR A 376 16.43 14.45 32.17
CA TYR A 376 15.41 13.41 32.39
C TYR A 376 15.88 12.38 33.43
N ASP A 377 17.15 12.04 33.47
CA ASP A 377 17.71 11.17 34.50
C ASP A 377 17.58 11.76 35.92
N LYS A 378 17.70 13.07 36.03
CA LYS A 378 17.57 13.79 37.31
C LYS A 378 16.10 14.11 37.65
N SER A 379 15.14 13.76 36.78
CA SER A 379 13.73 14.00 37.02
C SER A 379 13.19 13.12 38.16
N ASP A 380 12.34 13.68 39.01
CA ASP A 380 11.57 12.94 40.01
C ASP A 380 10.55 11.97 39.38
N GLN A 381 10.26 12.14 38.11
CA GLN A 381 9.30 11.36 37.38
C GLN A 381 9.92 10.09 36.76
N SER A 382 9.57 8.91 37.30
CA SER A 382 10.12 7.62 36.85
C SER A 382 10.01 7.38 35.34
N ILE A 383 8.89 7.81 34.73
CA ILE A 383 8.66 7.63 33.29
C ILE A 383 9.68 8.40 32.43
N PHE A 384 10.19 9.54 32.91
CA PHE A 384 11.23 10.28 32.20
C PHE A 384 12.62 9.70 32.42
N ARG A 385 12.92 9.11 33.60
CA ARG A 385 14.13 8.30 33.78
C ARG A 385 14.16 7.07 32.87
N ASP A 386 13.01 6.40 32.72
CA ASP A 386 12.88 5.28 31.78
C ASP A 386 13.08 5.75 30.31
N PHE A 387 12.55 6.93 29.98
CA PHE A 387 12.73 7.53 28.66
C PHE A 387 14.18 7.98 28.42
N ALA A 388 14.87 8.54 29.41
CA ALA A 388 16.32 8.81 29.34
C ALA A 388 17.11 7.53 29.03
N GLY A 389 16.77 6.43 29.68
CA GLY A 389 17.35 5.12 29.40
C GLY A 389 17.10 4.66 27.94
N PHE A 390 15.92 4.92 27.38
CA PHE A 390 15.63 4.65 25.99
C PHE A 390 16.44 5.55 25.04
N LEU A 391 16.51 6.85 25.30
CA LEU A 391 17.29 7.81 24.50
C LEU A 391 18.78 7.46 24.51
N ARG A 392 19.33 7.11 25.65
CA ARG A 392 20.76 6.72 25.80
C ARG A 392 21.09 5.47 24.97
N ARG A 393 20.23 4.44 25.01
CA ARG A 393 20.44 3.22 24.21
C ARG A 393 20.35 3.48 22.71
N ASN A 394 19.59 4.49 22.29
CA ASN A 394 19.35 4.84 20.89
C ASN A 394 20.01 6.17 20.48
N LEU A 395 21.03 6.63 21.22
CA LEU A 395 21.65 7.94 21.04
C LEU A 395 22.08 8.17 19.58
N ARG A 396 22.92 7.29 19.06
CA ARG A 396 23.41 7.38 17.68
C ARG A 396 22.31 7.25 16.62
N PRO A 397 21.42 6.27 16.66
CA PRO A 397 20.26 6.20 15.77
C PRO A 397 19.36 7.44 15.76
N ILE A 398 19.19 8.11 16.91
CA ILE A 398 18.43 9.36 17.00
C ILE A 398 19.20 10.50 16.33
N VAL A 399 20.49 10.67 16.66
CA VAL A 399 21.34 11.71 16.05
C VAL A 399 21.38 11.55 14.52
N ASN A 400 21.58 10.33 14.03
CA ASN A 400 21.59 10.03 12.61
C ASN A 400 20.27 10.43 11.90
N SER A 401 19.14 10.47 12.62
CA SER A 401 17.86 10.88 12.02
C SER A 401 17.82 12.35 11.62
N PHE A 402 18.74 13.19 12.16
CA PHE A 402 18.83 14.60 11.78
C PHE A 402 19.58 14.83 10.45
N THR A 403 20.24 13.79 9.92
CA THR A 403 20.86 13.86 8.59
C THR A 403 19.83 14.23 7.52
N ARG A 404 20.16 15.23 6.72
CA ARG A 404 19.34 15.67 5.60
C ARG A 404 19.97 15.25 4.29
N ILE A 405 19.18 14.62 3.42
CA ILE A 405 19.61 14.25 2.08
C ILE A 405 18.70 14.85 1.01
N LYS A 406 19.23 15.00 -0.19
CA LYS A 406 18.43 15.40 -1.34
C LYS A 406 17.48 14.29 -1.72
N VAL A 407 16.19 14.58 -1.75
CA VAL A 407 15.13 13.64 -2.12
C VAL A 407 14.37 14.13 -3.34
N TYR A 408 13.91 13.18 -4.14
CA TYR A 408 13.06 13.41 -5.29
C TYR A 408 11.69 12.82 -5.03
N ARG A 409 10.66 13.64 -5.06
CA ARG A 409 9.27 13.20 -4.89
C ARG A 409 8.43 13.61 -6.09
N LYS A 410 7.76 12.64 -6.68
CA LYS A 410 6.83 12.83 -7.77
C LYS A 410 5.41 12.53 -7.29
N SER A 411 4.52 13.49 -7.49
CA SER A 411 3.07 13.32 -7.34
C SER A 411 2.39 13.46 -8.71
N ALA A 412 1.09 13.18 -8.80
CA ALA A 412 0.33 13.35 -10.04
C ALA A 412 0.39 14.79 -10.61
N ARG A 413 0.69 15.80 -9.77
CA ARG A 413 0.66 17.22 -10.13
C ARG A 413 2.01 17.93 -9.99
N THR A 414 2.97 17.38 -9.26
CA THR A 414 4.23 18.06 -8.95
C THR A 414 5.38 17.08 -8.87
N GLU A 415 6.52 17.52 -9.41
CA GLU A 415 7.81 16.89 -9.17
C GLU A 415 8.65 17.86 -8.35
N LYS A 416 9.20 17.43 -7.23
CA LYS A 416 9.99 18.30 -6.34
C LYS A 416 11.28 17.60 -5.91
N GLU A 417 12.36 18.35 -5.97
CA GLU A 417 13.62 18.04 -5.30
C GLU A 417 13.77 18.96 -4.09
N TYR A 418 14.08 18.40 -2.95
CA TYR A 418 14.33 19.16 -1.73
C TYR A 418 15.20 18.35 -0.76
N TYR A 419 15.74 19.01 0.25
CA TYR A 419 16.44 18.33 1.32
C TYR A 419 15.47 17.89 2.39
N ALA A 420 15.44 16.58 2.69
CA ALA A 420 14.60 16.01 3.72
C ALA A 420 15.44 15.31 4.79
N ARG A 421 15.00 15.45 6.04
CA ARG A 421 15.49 14.69 7.17
C ARG A 421 15.10 13.21 7.01
N LEU A 422 16.00 12.30 7.40
CA LEU A 422 15.74 10.86 7.33
C LEU A 422 14.60 10.47 8.30
N SER A 423 13.52 9.89 7.77
CA SER A 423 12.34 9.48 8.53
C SER A 423 11.54 8.39 7.81
N ASN A 424 10.67 7.68 8.51
CA ASN A 424 9.77 6.69 7.93
C ASN A 424 8.43 7.28 7.40
N GLY A 425 8.26 8.59 7.40
CA GLY A 425 7.04 9.23 6.91
C GLY A 425 6.58 8.77 5.51
N PRO A 426 7.48 8.67 4.50
CA PRO A 426 7.12 8.11 3.18
C PRO A 426 6.64 6.65 3.26
N MET A 427 7.25 5.83 4.11
CA MET A 427 6.88 4.42 4.32
C MET A 427 5.51 4.30 5.00
N GLU A 428 5.22 5.12 6.01
CA GLU A 428 3.90 5.17 6.65
C GLU A 428 2.80 5.54 5.66
N SER A 429 3.08 6.52 4.78
CA SER A 429 2.18 6.90 3.70
C SER A 429 1.94 5.75 2.72
N PHE A 430 3.00 5.02 2.35
CA PHE A 430 2.89 3.83 1.50
C PHE A 430 2.06 2.73 2.16
N ASN A 431 2.28 2.45 3.44
CA ASN A 431 1.63 1.33 4.17
C ASN A 431 0.09 1.44 4.23
N ARG A 432 -0.48 2.59 3.92
CA ARG A 432 -1.94 2.75 3.75
C ARG A 432 -2.44 2.02 2.50
N LYS A 433 -1.71 2.10 1.39
CA LYS A 433 -2.10 1.53 0.10
C LYS A 433 -2.34 0.00 0.12
N PRO A 434 -1.42 -0.85 0.65
CA PRO A 434 -1.68 -2.27 0.81
C PRO A 434 -2.87 -2.60 1.72
N LYS A 435 -3.10 -1.78 2.74
CA LYS A 435 -4.24 -1.95 3.66
C LYS A 435 -5.56 -1.65 2.98
N ASP A 436 -5.61 -0.62 2.13
CA ASP A 436 -6.78 -0.27 1.34
C ASP A 436 -7.07 -1.35 0.31
N LEU A 437 -6.07 -1.78 -0.46
CA LEU A 437 -6.21 -2.91 -1.39
C LEU A 437 -6.75 -4.17 -0.69
N LYS A 438 -6.24 -4.49 0.52
CA LYS A 438 -6.72 -5.63 1.29
C LYS A 438 -8.21 -5.51 1.64
N ARG A 439 -8.63 -4.32 2.05
CA ARG A 439 -10.04 -4.05 2.42
C ARG A 439 -10.94 -4.23 1.20
N ASP A 440 -10.56 -3.65 0.07
CA ASP A 440 -11.36 -3.65 -1.16
C ASP A 440 -11.39 -5.04 -1.82
N SER A 441 -10.32 -5.83 -1.67
CA SER A 441 -10.23 -7.22 -2.12
C SER A 441 -10.83 -8.24 -1.13
N ARG A 442 -11.38 -7.81 0.00
CA ARG A 442 -11.91 -8.68 1.08
C ARG A 442 -10.89 -9.71 1.61
N GLY A 443 -9.60 -9.40 1.51
CA GLY A 443 -8.49 -10.24 1.97
C GLY A 443 -7.59 -10.73 0.85
N PHE A 444 -6.55 -11.45 1.24
CA PHE A 444 -5.55 -12.04 0.34
C PHE A 444 -5.40 -13.54 0.62
N SER A 445 -5.08 -14.31 -0.41
CA SER A 445 -4.89 -15.77 -0.31
C SER A 445 -3.50 -16.23 -0.76
N ASP A 446 -2.81 -15.44 -1.58
CA ASP A 446 -1.47 -15.74 -2.10
C ASP A 446 -0.54 -14.55 -1.90
N PHE A 447 0.65 -14.81 -1.35
CA PHE A 447 1.63 -13.76 -1.08
C PHE A 447 2.26 -13.22 -2.36
N ASN A 448 2.66 -14.09 -3.28
CA ASN A 448 3.38 -13.69 -4.50
C ASN A 448 2.48 -12.86 -5.42
N TYR A 449 1.22 -13.28 -5.54
CA TYR A 449 0.22 -12.47 -6.26
C TYR A 449 0.04 -11.10 -5.62
N THR A 450 -0.16 -11.06 -4.28
CA THR A 450 -0.36 -9.82 -3.53
C THR A 450 0.86 -8.91 -3.63
N ARG A 451 2.07 -9.44 -3.45
CA ARG A 451 3.33 -8.71 -3.61
C ARG A 451 3.42 -8.08 -5.00
N ASN A 452 3.26 -8.90 -6.04
CA ASN A 452 3.33 -8.42 -7.43
C ASN A 452 2.23 -7.38 -7.73
N ARG A 453 1.03 -7.56 -7.18
CA ARG A 453 -0.09 -6.62 -7.33
C ARG A 453 0.23 -5.25 -6.72
N ILE A 454 0.83 -5.22 -5.53
CA ILE A 454 1.24 -3.98 -4.86
C ILE A 454 2.40 -3.34 -5.62
N LEU A 455 3.45 -4.11 -5.96
CA LEU A 455 4.61 -3.60 -6.70
C LEU A 455 4.23 -3.07 -8.09
N TRP A 456 3.33 -3.76 -8.80
CA TRP A 456 2.84 -3.34 -10.11
C TRP A 456 2.15 -1.96 -10.05
N ALA A 457 1.36 -1.73 -9.02
CA ALA A 457 0.63 -0.49 -8.84
C ALA A 457 1.47 0.68 -8.28
N THR A 458 2.58 0.39 -7.60
CA THR A 458 3.32 1.40 -6.84
C THR A 458 4.68 1.78 -7.42
N ARG A 459 5.28 0.90 -8.23
CA ARG A 459 6.54 1.20 -8.92
C ARG A 459 6.32 2.18 -10.08
N LYS A 460 7.28 3.04 -10.32
CA LYS A 460 7.22 4.05 -11.39
C LYS A 460 7.16 3.42 -12.78
N ASN A 461 8.01 2.42 -13.02
CA ASN A 461 8.15 1.77 -14.33
C ASN A 461 8.13 0.24 -14.17
N PRO A 462 7.00 -0.36 -13.77
CA PRO A 462 6.90 -1.81 -13.72
C PRO A 462 6.86 -2.37 -15.14
N SER A 463 7.66 -3.41 -15.41
CA SER A 463 7.71 -4.07 -16.72
C SER A 463 6.99 -5.42 -16.69
N ILE A 464 6.32 -5.75 -17.78
CA ILE A 464 5.78 -7.10 -18.00
C ILE A 464 6.91 -8.05 -18.39
N LYS A 465 6.71 -9.36 -18.16
CA LYS A 465 7.63 -10.38 -18.66
C LYS A 465 7.63 -10.43 -20.18
N GLY A 466 8.82 -10.40 -20.77
CA GLY A 466 8.98 -10.60 -22.20
C GLY A 466 8.53 -12.00 -22.65
N VAL A 467 8.74 -13.03 -21.82
CA VAL A 467 8.21 -14.39 -22.02
C VAL A 467 7.17 -14.66 -20.92
N PRO A 468 5.89 -14.74 -21.28
CA PRO A 468 4.81 -15.02 -20.32
C PRO A 468 4.97 -16.43 -19.69
N LYS A 469 4.56 -16.58 -18.42
CA LYS A 469 4.48 -17.90 -17.78
C LYS A 469 3.50 -18.81 -18.52
N SER A 470 3.85 -20.08 -18.66
CA SER A 470 2.93 -21.07 -19.23
C SER A 470 1.76 -21.35 -18.28
N MET A 471 0.65 -21.86 -18.80
CA MET A 471 -0.50 -22.26 -17.98
C MET A 471 -0.12 -23.33 -16.95
N ASP A 472 0.75 -24.28 -17.31
CA ASP A 472 1.22 -25.31 -16.39
C ASP A 472 2.01 -24.72 -15.23
N GLN A 473 2.86 -23.71 -15.45
CA GLN A 473 3.57 -23.00 -14.39
C GLN A 473 2.64 -22.25 -13.43
N ILE A 474 1.51 -21.76 -13.91
CA ILE A 474 0.51 -21.05 -13.09
C ILE A 474 -0.34 -22.06 -12.31
N LEU A 475 -0.79 -23.13 -12.96
CA LEU A 475 -1.70 -24.11 -12.38
C LEU A 475 -1.01 -25.10 -11.45
N SER A 476 0.27 -25.40 -11.65
CA SER A 476 1.05 -26.30 -10.79
C SER A 476 1.17 -25.84 -9.34
N LYS A 477 1.00 -24.54 -9.06
CA LYS A 477 0.96 -23.98 -7.70
C LYS A 477 -0.31 -24.35 -6.90
N LYS A 478 -1.33 -24.90 -7.52
CA LYS A 478 -2.60 -25.29 -6.86
C LYS A 478 -2.53 -26.65 -6.18
N GLY A 479 -1.49 -26.91 -5.40
CA GLY A 479 -1.24 -28.18 -4.71
C GLY A 479 -1.88 -28.36 -3.34
N LYS A 480 -3.03 -27.78 -3.00
CA LYS A 480 -3.84 -28.26 -1.88
C LYS A 480 -5.02 -29.04 -2.39
N LYS A 481 -4.91 -30.39 -2.39
CA LYS A 481 -6.06 -31.26 -2.50
C LYS A 481 -7.10 -30.83 -1.44
N ARG A 482 -8.29 -30.45 -1.88
CA ARG A 482 -9.41 -30.26 -0.96
C ARG A 482 -9.57 -31.58 -0.20
N GLY A 483 -9.42 -31.53 1.14
CA GLY A 483 -9.75 -32.67 1.98
C GLY A 483 -11.17 -33.11 1.68
N SER A 484 -11.39 -34.44 1.59
CA SER A 484 -12.73 -34.97 1.44
C SER A 484 -13.61 -34.45 2.60
N TYR A 485 -14.74 -33.85 2.28
CA TYR A 485 -15.77 -33.59 3.28
C TYR A 485 -16.14 -34.94 3.87
N LYS A 486 -15.82 -35.16 5.14
CA LYS A 486 -16.43 -36.26 5.89
C LYS A 486 -17.93 -35.90 6.03
N LYS A 487 -18.76 -36.73 5.46
CA LYS A 487 -20.21 -36.70 5.69
C LYS A 487 -20.52 -36.99 7.15
#